data_f0890baf0084e8440ca50438daecb24b
#
_entry.id   f0890baf0084e8440ca50438daecb24b
#
_cell.length_a   1.000
_cell.length_b   1.000
_cell.length_c   1.000
_cell.angle_alpha   90.00
_cell.angle_beta   90.00
_cell.angle_gamma   90.00
#
_symmetry.space_group_name_H-M   'P 1'
#
loop_
_entity.id
_entity.type
_entity.pdbx_description
1 polymer ?
#
loop_
_entity_poly.entity_id
_entity_poly.type
_entity_poly.pdbx_seq_one_letter_code
_entity_poly.pdbx_strand_id
1 'polypeptide(L)'
;MPAAAPLSVPRRALRAVAGLAWGAALAACSPAHDWREVRSADGAVQALFPCRPQLHERRLALAGTTVKLALQACDGGGQTWGLASADLADPARLAQALDELAAAAAANLAAVPRSSPLQVPGATPHPGSRRVALEGRRPDGEGAQMRVAVFTHGTRVYQASVLGQRLPEEPVGTFLGSLRVLP
;
A
#
# COMPACT_ATOMS: atom_id res chain seq x y z
N MET A 1 -34.86 -57.68 46.13
CA MET A 1 -33.73 -57.37 45.22
C MET A 1 -34.29 -57.33 43.78
N PRO A 2 -34.50 -56.15 43.15
CA PRO A 2 -34.88 -56.11 41.74
C PRO A 2 -33.64 -55.89 40.89
N ALA A 3 -33.52 -56.64 39.79
CA ALA A 3 -32.45 -56.61 38.81
C ALA A 3 -32.56 -55.38 37.90
N ALA A 4 -31.42 -54.76 37.69
CA ALA A 4 -31.28 -53.63 36.76
C ALA A 4 -31.23 -54.11 35.30
N ALA A 5 -32.08 -53.52 34.43
CA ALA A 5 -32.04 -53.75 32.98
C ALA A 5 -30.99 -52.87 32.29
N PRO A 6 -30.31 -53.35 31.26
CA PRO A 6 -29.34 -52.56 30.52
C PRO A 6 -30.01 -51.64 29.52
N LEU A 7 -29.68 -50.34 29.54
CA LEU A 7 -30.08 -49.35 28.56
C LEU A 7 -29.33 -49.58 27.23
N SER A 8 -30.05 -50.00 26.20
CA SER A 8 -29.54 -50.11 24.84
C SER A 8 -29.57 -48.74 24.14
N VAL A 9 -28.42 -48.17 23.85
CA VAL A 9 -28.27 -46.94 23.06
C VAL A 9 -28.41 -47.28 21.58
N PRO A 10 -29.31 -46.65 20.81
CA PRO A 10 -29.48 -46.95 19.38
C PRO A 10 -28.30 -46.46 18.56
N ARG A 11 -27.69 -47.42 17.84
CA ARG A 11 -26.53 -47.22 16.94
C ARG A 11 -26.74 -46.24 15.78
N ARG A 12 -27.92 -45.59 15.67
CA ARG A 12 -28.23 -44.60 14.58
C ARG A 12 -27.83 -43.20 14.92
N ALA A 13 -27.49 -42.83 16.16
CA ALA A 13 -27.12 -41.46 16.56
C ALA A 13 -25.65 -41.13 16.29
N LEU A 14 -24.77 -42.13 16.04
CA LEU A 14 -23.33 -41.86 15.83
C LEU A 14 -22.92 -41.50 14.39
N ARG A 15 -23.84 -41.62 13.39
CA ARG A 15 -23.52 -41.30 11.99
C ARG A 15 -23.82 -39.85 11.57
N ALA A 16 -24.56 -39.10 12.36
CA ALA A 16 -24.97 -37.73 12.03
C ALA A 16 -23.95 -36.66 12.48
N VAL A 17 -23.04 -36.98 13.41
CA VAL A 17 -22.05 -36.02 13.94
C VAL A 17 -20.76 -35.94 13.12
N ALA A 18 -20.43 -37.00 12.35
CA ALA A 18 -19.22 -37.06 11.54
C ALA A 18 -19.27 -36.19 10.26
N GLY A 19 -20.44 -35.79 9.81
CA GLY A 19 -20.62 -35.02 8.57
C GLY A 19 -20.44 -33.50 8.72
N LEU A 20 -20.61 -32.95 9.92
CA LEU A 20 -20.52 -31.48 10.16
C LEU A 20 -19.09 -30.98 10.39
N ALA A 21 -18.15 -31.86 10.72
CA ALA A 21 -16.77 -31.44 11.06
C ALA A 21 -15.88 -31.14 9.83
N TRP A 22 -16.25 -31.56 8.63
CA TRP A 22 -15.45 -31.35 7.40
C TRP A 22 -15.83 -30.09 6.62
N GLY A 23 -16.91 -29.41 6.94
CA GLY A 23 -17.33 -28.17 6.26
C GLY A 23 -16.64 -26.90 6.77
N ALA A 24 -16.02 -26.92 7.94
CA ALA A 24 -15.44 -25.72 8.59
C ALA A 24 -13.99 -25.44 8.21
N ALA A 25 -13.29 -26.34 7.49
CA ALA A 25 -11.85 -26.20 7.21
C ALA A 25 -11.52 -25.38 5.94
N LEU A 26 -12.49 -24.98 5.13
CA LEU A 26 -12.27 -24.27 3.87
C LEU A 26 -12.32 -22.72 3.97
N ALA A 27 -12.60 -22.17 5.15
CA ALA A 27 -12.76 -20.71 5.33
C ALA A 27 -11.47 -19.96 5.73
N ALA A 28 -10.29 -20.62 5.83
CA ALA A 28 -9.13 -20.07 6.52
C ALA A 28 -7.98 -19.57 5.62
N CYS A 29 -8.15 -19.46 4.30
CA CYS A 29 -7.11 -18.96 3.41
C CYS A 29 -7.61 -17.78 2.57
N SER A 30 -7.95 -16.65 3.22
CA SER A 30 -7.93 -15.39 2.51
C SER A 30 -6.48 -14.91 2.51
N PRO A 31 -5.81 -14.78 1.36
CA PRO A 31 -4.46 -14.25 1.31
C PRO A 31 -4.46 -12.83 1.90
N ALA A 32 -3.47 -12.50 2.72
CA ALA A 32 -3.33 -11.18 3.34
C ALA A 32 -3.21 -10.05 2.31
N HIS A 33 -2.89 -10.40 1.06
CA HIS A 33 -2.71 -9.49 -0.06
C HIS A 33 -3.33 -10.07 -1.33
N ASP A 34 -4.22 -9.28 -1.97
CA ASP A 34 -4.82 -9.57 -3.28
C ASP A 34 -4.11 -8.72 -4.34
N TRP A 35 -2.92 -9.17 -4.75
CA TRP A 35 -2.05 -8.44 -5.67
C TRP A 35 -2.68 -8.23 -7.04
N ARG A 36 -2.69 -6.98 -7.49
CA ARG A 36 -3.22 -6.57 -8.77
C ARG A 36 -2.41 -5.48 -9.44
N GLU A 37 -2.31 -5.52 -10.73
CA GLU A 37 -1.72 -4.43 -11.50
C GLU A 37 -2.67 -3.24 -11.52
N VAL A 38 -2.16 -2.08 -11.14
CA VAL A 38 -2.86 -0.81 -11.13
C VAL A 38 -2.05 0.21 -11.90
N ARG A 39 -2.72 0.95 -12.76
CA ARG A 39 -2.12 2.10 -13.45
C ARG A 39 -2.43 3.37 -12.69
N SER A 40 -1.48 4.31 -12.65
CA SER A 40 -1.71 5.67 -12.13
C SER A 40 -2.90 6.33 -12.84
N ALA A 41 -3.48 7.36 -12.22
CA ALA A 41 -4.68 8.03 -12.76
C ALA A 41 -4.48 8.61 -14.17
N ASP A 42 -3.24 8.95 -14.54
CA ASP A 42 -2.84 9.40 -15.87
C ASP A 42 -2.45 8.24 -16.82
N GLY A 43 -2.47 7.01 -16.33
CA GLY A 43 -2.17 5.79 -17.10
C GLY A 43 -0.69 5.51 -17.34
N ALA A 44 0.22 6.43 -16.98
CA ALA A 44 1.62 6.36 -17.36
C ALA A 44 2.48 5.44 -16.46
N VAL A 45 2.12 5.28 -15.19
CA VAL A 45 2.87 4.45 -14.24
C VAL A 45 2.05 3.25 -13.82
N GLN A 46 2.68 2.09 -13.75
CA GLN A 46 2.09 0.85 -13.24
C GLN A 46 2.77 0.44 -11.94
N ALA A 47 1.96 -0.11 -11.01
CA ALA A 47 2.39 -0.72 -9.76
C ALA A 47 1.54 -1.95 -9.42
N LEU A 48 2.09 -2.89 -8.65
CA LEU A 48 1.34 -3.99 -8.03
C LEU A 48 0.80 -3.53 -6.67
N PHE A 49 -0.53 -3.41 -6.56
CA PHE A 49 -1.20 -3.10 -5.29
C PHE A 49 -1.67 -4.37 -4.60
N PRO A 50 -1.55 -4.46 -3.25
CA PRO A 50 -2.04 -5.64 -2.51
C PRO A 50 -3.54 -5.61 -2.22
N CYS A 51 -4.25 -4.60 -2.71
CA CYS A 51 -5.68 -4.36 -2.52
C CYS A 51 -6.22 -3.49 -3.66
N ARG A 52 -7.54 -3.37 -3.78
CA ARG A 52 -8.18 -2.54 -4.81
C ARG A 52 -8.16 -1.07 -4.39
N PRO A 53 -7.35 -0.19 -5.02
CA PRO A 53 -7.28 1.21 -4.63
C PRO A 53 -8.52 1.98 -5.06
N GLN A 54 -8.85 3.02 -4.28
CA GLN A 54 -9.81 4.06 -4.61
C GLN A 54 -9.06 5.29 -5.10
N LEU A 55 -9.62 5.98 -6.10
CA LEU A 55 -9.09 7.23 -6.62
C LEU A 55 -9.65 8.41 -5.83
N HIS A 56 -8.75 9.25 -5.34
CA HIS A 56 -9.04 10.52 -4.68
C HIS A 56 -8.34 11.64 -5.44
N GLU A 57 -9.05 12.71 -5.73
CA GLU A 57 -8.49 13.86 -6.44
C GLU A 57 -8.70 15.13 -5.63
N ARG A 58 -7.67 15.96 -5.56
CA ARG A 58 -7.74 17.28 -4.91
C ARG A 58 -6.83 18.28 -5.60
N ARG A 59 -7.17 19.55 -5.49
CA ARG A 59 -6.25 20.64 -5.86
C ARG A 59 -5.43 21.04 -4.64
N LEU A 60 -4.14 21.27 -4.84
CA LEU A 60 -3.22 21.74 -3.81
C LEU A 60 -2.07 22.55 -4.44
N ALA A 61 -1.41 23.35 -3.62
CA ALA A 61 -0.17 24.01 -4.01
C ALA A 61 0.98 23.00 -3.98
N LEU A 62 1.79 22.96 -5.03
CA LEU A 62 3.00 22.16 -5.13
C LEU A 62 3.99 22.92 -6.02
N ALA A 63 5.21 23.11 -5.55
CA ALA A 63 6.27 23.84 -6.24
C ALA A 63 5.81 25.24 -6.73
N GLY A 64 5.07 25.95 -5.87
CA GLY A 64 4.60 27.32 -6.15
C GLY A 64 3.49 27.43 -7.20
N THR A 65 2.85 26.31 -7.61
CA THR A 65 1.71 26.32 -8.51
C THR A 65 0.57 25.46 -7.98
N THR A 66 -0.65 25.70 -8.45
CA THR A 66 -1.81 24.86 -8.08
C THR A 66 -1.91 23.70 -9.06
N VAL A 67 -1.80 22.49 -8.53
CA VAL A 67 -1.91 21.26 -9.31
C VAL A 67 -3.13 20.45 -8.89
N LYS A 68 -3.59 19.57 -9.79
CA LYS A 68 -4.50 18.49 -9.46
C LYS A 68 -3.66 17.27 -9.07
N LEU A 69 -3.72 16.88 -7.80
CA LEU A 69 -3.13 15.65 -7.31
C LEU A 69 -4.18 14.55 -7.39
N ALA A 70 -3.84 13.47 -8.07
CA ALA A 70 -4.59 12.22 -8.11
C ALA A 70 -3.89 11.19 -7.22
N LEU A 71 -4.58 10.67 -6.21
CA LEU A 71 -4.08 9.65 -5.28
C LEU A 71 -4.94 8.39 -5.40
N GLN A 72 -4.33 7.29 -5.76
CA GLN A 72 -4.91 5.96 -5.66
C GLN A 72 -4.41 5.32 -4.37
N ALA A 73 -5.32 4.94 -3.48
CA ALA A 73 -4.97 4.38 -2.19
C ALA A 73 -5.90 3.25 -1.75
N CYS A 74 -5.37 2.30 -1.00
CA CYS A 74 -6.14 1.24 -0.35
C CYS A 74 -5.46 0.78 0.93
N ASP A 75 -6.24 0.15 1.80
CA ASP A 75 -5.76 -0.49 3.03
C ASP A 75 -5.73 -2.01 2.85
N GLY A 76 -4.62 -2.63 3.18
CA GLY A 76 -4.42 -4.07 3.08
C GLY A 76 -3.24 -4.54 3.94
N GLY A 77 -3.40 -5.68 4.62
CA GLY A 77 -2.38 -6.26 5.48
C GLY A 77 -1.99 -5.40 6.69
N GLY A 78 -2.83 -4.45 7.12
CA GLY A 78 -2.54 -3.50 8.19
C GLY A 78 -1.70 -2.28 7.76
N GLN A 79 -1.54 -2.08 6.46
CA GLN A 79 -0.84 -0.94 5.87
C GLN A 79 -1.76 -0.18 4.90
N THR A 80 -1.50 1.12 4.75
CA THR A 80 -2.06 1.97 3.69
C THR A 80 -1.06 2.08 2.55
N TRP A 81 -1.51 1.77 1.33
CA TRP A 81 -0.75 1.77 0.08
C TRP A 81 -1.25 2.89 -0.80
N GLY A 82 -0.33 3.64 -1.40
CA GLY A 82 -0.72 4.80 -2.20
C GLY A 82 0.21 5.03 -3.40
N LEU A 83 -0.39 5.49 -4.51
CA LEU A 83 0.31 6.03 -5.68
C LEU A 83 -0.36 7.37 -6.04
N ALA A 84 0.38 8.46 -5.83
CA ALA A 84 -0.03 9.79 -6.19
C ALA A 84 0.67 10.26 -7.45
N SER A 85 -0.02 11.08 -8.27
CA SER A 85 0.53 11.75 -9.45
C SER A 85 0.04 13.18 -9.56
N ALA A 86 0.88 14.08 -10.06
CA ALA A 86 0.52 15.45 -10.41
C ALA A 86 1.34 15.91 -11.62
N ASP A 87 0.70 16.66 -12.53
CA ASP A 87 1.37 17.31 -13.65
C ASP A 87 1.69 18.77 -13.29
N LEU A 88 2.95 19.15 -13.37
CA LEU A 88 3.41 20.50 -13.08
C LEU A 88 3.40 21.39 -14.33
N ALA A 89 3.26 20.78 -15.52
CA ALA A 89 3.36 21.43 -16.82
C ALA A 89 4.69 22.17 -17.08
N ASP A 90 5.58 22.24 -16.10
CA ASP A 90 6.85 22.95 -16.13
C ASP A 90 7.97 22.09 -15.54
N PRO A 91 8.93 21.60 -16.36
CA PRO A 91 10.04 20.79 -15.88
C PRO A 91 10.94 21.49 -14.84
N ALA A 92 11.00 22.81 -14.84
CA ALA A 92 11.81 23.56 -13.88
C ALA A 92 11.31 23.42 -12.42
N ARG A 93 10.06 23.03 -12.23
CA ARG A 93 9.43 22.83 -10.92
C ARG A 93 9.60 21.43 -10.34
N LEU A 94 10.08 20.48 -11.13
CA LEU A 94 10.13 19.07 -10.73
C LEU A 94 11.02 18.83 -9.50
N ALA A 95 12.18 19.46 -9.43
CA ALA A 95 13.10 19.33 -8.29
C ALA A 95 12.41 19.76 -6.98
N GLN A 96 11.84 20.97 -6.97
CA GLN A 96 11.12 21.49 -5.81
C GLN A 96 9.92 20.62 -5.44
N ALA A 97 9.15 20.13 -6.42
CA ALA A 97 8.01 19.27 -6.15
C ALA A 97 8.40 17.93 -5.52
N LEU A 98 9.49 17.31 -5.97
CA LEU A 98 10.00 16.08 -5.36
C LEU A 98 10.44 16.30 -3.91
N ASP A 99 11.06 17.45 -3.63
CA ASP A 99 11.50 17.83 -2.28
C ASP A 99 10.30 18.09 -1.37
N GLU A 100 9.30 18.84 -1.84
CA GLU A 100 8.07 19.13 -1.08
C GLU A 100 7.27 17.86 -0.78
N LEU A 101 7.14 16.91 -1.73
CA LEU A 101 6.46 15.64 -1.52
C LEU A 101 7.18 14.80 -0.44
N ALA A 102 8.50 14.71 -0.50
CA ALA A 102 9.29 13.98 0.48
C ALA A 102 9.24 14.66 1.87
N ALA A 103 9.31 15.98 1.91
CA ALA A 103 9.23 16.76 3.15
C ALA A 103 7.84 16.65 3.80
N ALA A 104 6.77 16.70 3.01
CA ALA A 104 5.40 16.49 3.51
C ALA A 104 5.21 15.09 4.12
N ALA A 105 5.76 14.06 3.49
CA ALA A 105 5.74 12.72 4.05
C ALA A 105 6.47 12.63 5.40
N ALA A 106 7.63 13.29 5.53
CA ALA A 106 8.41 13.34 6.77
C ALA A 106 7.66 14.12 7.87
N ALA A 107 7.06 15.26 7.51
CA ALA A 107 6.29 16.08 8.44
C ALA A 107 5.06 15.34 9.01
N ASN A 108 4.38 14.53 8.19
CA ASN A 108 3.22 13.72 8.62
C ASN A 108 3.56 12.71 9.73
N LEU A 109 4.83 12.34 9.90
CA LEU A 109 5.30 11.41 10.92
C LEU A 109 6.24 12.07 11.94
N ALA A 110 6.45 13.38 11.87
CA ALA A 110 7.48 14.07 12.65
C ALA A 110 8.83 13.33 12.61
N ALA A 111 9.20 12.81 11.44
CA ALA A 111 10.32 11.91 11.25
C ALA A 111 11.50 12.59 10.54
N VAL A 112 12.72 12.13 10.88
CA VAL A 112 13.92 12.47 10.10
C VAL A 112 14.04 11.53 8.92
N PRO A 113 14.06 12.03 7.66
CA PRO A 113 14.11 11.18 6.48
C PRO A 113 15.48 10.52 6.28
N ARG A 114 15.48 9.23 5.96
CA ARG A 114 16.65 8.52 5.42
C ARG A 114 16.44 8.26 3.94
N SER A 115 17.22 8.91 3.11
CA SER A 115 17.10 8.81 1.64
C SER A 115 18.11 7.86 1.03
N SER A 116 17.71 7.19 -0.06
CA SER A 116 18.57 6.36 -0.89
C SER A 116 18.21 6.52 -2.37
N PRO A 117 19.14 6.24 -3.30
CA PRO A 117 18.88 6.32 -4.73
C PRO A 117 17.69 5.46 -5.16
N LEU A 118 16.93 5.96 -6.14
CA LEU A 118 15.82 5.26 -6.77
C LEU A 118 16.01 5.26 -8.28
N GLN A 119 15.81 4.09 -8.88
CA GLN A 119 15.61 3.95 -10.32
C GLN A 119 14.27 3.26 -10.57
N VAL A 120 13.43 3.88 -11.38
CA VAL A 120 12.16 3.31 -11.85
C VAL A 120 12.29 3.07 -13.35
N PRO A 121 12.10 1.84 -13.85
CA PRO A 121 12.18 1.56 -15.28
C PRO A 121 11.24 2.47 -16.10
N GLY A 122 11.77 3.08 -17.16
CA GLY A 122 11.06 4.02 -18.03
C GLY A 122 10.84 5.43 -17.47
N ALA A 123 11.17 5.69 -16.21
CA ALA A 123 11.06 7.04 -15.65
C ALA A 123 12.11 8.00 -16.25
N THR A 124 11.78 9.27 -16.30
CA THR A 124 12.76 10.30 -16.67
C THR A 124 13.84 10.39 -15.58
N PRO A 125 15.11 10.20 -15.90
CA PRO A 125 16.18 10.34 -14.91
C PRO A 125 16.17 11.75 -14.30
N HIS A 126 16.13 11.81 -12.97
CA HIS A 126 16.14 13.06 -12.24
C HIS A 126 16.91 12.91 -10.91
N PRO A 127 17.83 13.82 -10.56
CA PRO A 127 18.66 13.68 -9.35
C PRO A 127 17.85 13.73 -8.05
N GLY A 128 16.68 14.35 -8.07
CA GLY A 128 15.73 14.37 -6.94
C GLY A 128 14.93 13.08 -6.76
N SER A 129 14.97 12.13 -7.72
CA SER A 129 14.26 10.85 -7.59
C SER A 129 14.95 9.99 -6.52
N ARG A 130 14.18 9.57 -5.51
CA ARG A 130 14.75 8.86 -4.36
C ARG A 130 13.72 8.00 -3.63
N ARG A 131 14.21 7.04 -2.89
CA ARG A 131 13.46 6.38 -1.80
C ARG A 131 13.68 7.13 -0.51
N VAL A 132 12.65 7.18 0.33
CA VAL A 132 12.71 7.78 1.65
C VAL A 132 12.13 6.78 2.67
N ALA A 133 12.90 6.49 3.70
CA ALA A 133 12.46 5.71 4.85
C ALA A 133 12.22 6.64 6.03
N LEU A 134 11.05 6.53 6.63
CA LEU A 134 10.58 7.34 7.74
C LEU A 134 10.16 6.45 8.91
N GLU A 135 10.56 6.82 10.11
CA GLU A 135 10.14 6.20 11.37
C GLU A 135 9.83 7.31 12.35
N GLY A 136 8.60 7.38 12.80
CA GLY A 136 8.15 8.48 13.64
C GLY A 136 6.80 8.21 14.28
N ARG A 137 6.03 9.27 14.50
CA ARG A 137 4.72 9.21 15.12
C ARG A 137 3.69 9.91 14.25
N ARG A 138 2.48 9.37 14.22
CA ARG A 138 1.32 10.04 13.65
C ARG A 138 0.86 11.20 14.57
N PRO A 139 -0.02 12.09 14.09
CA PRO A 139 -0.59 13.16 14.91
C PRO A 139 -1.36 12.67 16.16
N ASP A 140 -1.88 11.45 16.14
CA ASP A 140 -2.52 10.78 17.29
C ASP A 140 -1.54 10.23 18.33
N GLY A 141 -0.22 10.36 18.07
CA GLY A 141 0.85 9.89 18.94
C GLY A 141 1.29 8.44 18.71
N GLU A 142 0.59 7.68 17.87
CA GLU A 142 0.96 6.30 17.56
C GLU A 142 2.25 6.22 16.73
N GLY A 143 3.10 5.25 17.06
CA GLY A 143 4.30 4.96 16.28
C GLY A 143 3.93 4.49 14.86
N ALA A 144 4.65 4.98 13.85
CA ALA A 144 4.43 4.57 12.48
C ALA A 144 5.74 4.57 11.68
N GLN A 145 5.75 3.74 10.65
CA GLN A 145 6.78 3.66 9.62
C GLN A 145 6.19 4.02 8.28
N MET A 146 6.98 4.66 7.42
CA MET A 146 6.59 4.94 6.05
C MET A 146 7.76 4.67 5.10
N ARG A 147 7.47 4.11 3.94
CA ARG A 147 8.40 4.01 2.81
C ARG A 147 7.80 4.75 1.65
N VAL A 148 8.60 5.62 1.07
CA VAL A 148 8.18 6.48 -0.04
C VAL A 148 9.17 6.33 -1.19
N ALA A 149 8.66 6.35 -2.42
CA ALA A 149 9.42 6.52 -3.64
C ALA A 149 8.89 7.77 -4.36
N VAL A 150 9.74 8.77 -4.58
CA VAL A 150 9.41 9.94 -5.39
C VAL A 150 10.25 9.94 -6.67
N PHE A 151 9.60 10.18 -7.81
CA PHE A 151 10.25 10.17 -9.13
C PHE A 151 9.46 10.98 -10.14
N THR A 152 10.02 11.15 -11.33
CA THR A 152 9.44 11.96 -12.42
C THR A 152 9.28 11.16 -13.70
N HIS A 153 8.29 11.56 -14.51
CA HIS A 153 8.20 11.19 -15.92
C HIS A 153 7.60 12.34 -16.73
N GLY A 154 8.35 12.85 -17.73
CA GLY A 154 8.00 14.08 -18.44
C GLY A 154 7.89 15.26 -17.45
N THR A 155 6.76 15.96 -17.46
CA THR A 155 6.43 17.07 -16.56
C THR A 155 5.73 16.63 -15.26
N ARG A 156 5.59 15.32 -15.03
CA ARG A 156 4.85 14.77 -13.89
C ARG A 156 5.76 14.28 -12.79
N VAL A 157 5.26 14.44 -11.57
CA VAL A 157 5.82 13.85 -10.37
C VAL A 157 4.94 12.74 -9.86
N TYR A 158 5.55 11.72 -9.31
CA TYR A 158 4.89 10.56 -8.72
C TYR A 158 5.41 10.33 -7.32
N GLN A 159 4.51 9.87 -6.45
CA GLN A 159 4.85 9.41 -5.10
C GLN A 159 4.16 8.07 -4.85
N ALA A 160 4.93 7.00 -4.76
CA ALA A 160 4.45 5.74 -4.22
C ALA A 160 4.78 5.68 -2.73
N SER A 161 3.83 5.22 -1.90
CA SER A 161 3.99 5.20 -0.45
C SER A 161 3.34 4.01 0.21
N VAL A 162 3.96 3.52 1.28
CA VAL A 162 3.40 2.52 2.19
C VAL A 162 3.53 3.04 3.61
N LEU A 163 2.42 3.10 4.34
CA LEU A 163 2.35 3.58 5.73
C LEU A 163 1.75 2.49 6.62
N GLY A 164 2.32 2.24 7.79
CA GLY A 164 1.81 1.31 8.78
C GLY A 164 2.53 1.43 10.11
N GLN A 165 2.03 0.77 11.16
CA GLN A 165 2.77 0.66 12.42
C GLN A 165 4.04 -0.19 12.25
N ARG A 166 3.95 -1.21 11.41
CA ARG A 166 5.07 -2.07 10.96
C ARG A 166 4.99 -2.24 9.45
N LEU A 167 6.13 -2.29 8.82
CA LEU A 167 6.24 -2.48 7.38
C LEU A 167 7.02 -3.77 7.10
N PRO A 168 6.34 -4.89 6.77
CA PRO A 168 6.98 -6.12 6.34
C PRO A 168 7.78 -5.88 5.06
N GLU A 169 9.02 -6.37 5.01
CA GLU A 169 9.95 -6.08 3.89
C GLU A 169 9.47 -6.63 2.55
N GLU A 170 8.97 -7.86 2.52
CA GLU A 170 8.58 -8.54 1.29
C GLU A 170 7.44 -7.82 0.56
N PRO A 171 6.24 -7.56 1.16
CA PRO A 171 5.18 -6.87 0.45
C PRO A 171 5.53 -5.42 0.10
N VAL A 172 6.27 -4.70 0.96
CA VAL A 172 6.76 -3.35 0.65
C VAL A 172 7.73 -3.38 -0.53
N GLY A 173 8.66 -4.35 -0.54
CA GLY A 173 9.58 -4.58 -1.66
C GLY A 173 8.86 -4.91 -2.96
N THR A 174 7.84 -5.77 -2.91
CA THR A 174 6.99 -6.12 -4.06
C THR A 174 6.31 -4.88 -4.63
N PHE A 175 5.64 -4.08 -3.81
CA PHE A 175 4.96 -2.86 -4.27
C PHE A 175 5.93 -1.85 -4.87
N LEU A 176 6.94 -1.40 -4.11
CA LEU A 176 7.88 -0.38 -4.57
C LEU A 176 8.81 -0.87 -5.70
N GLY A 177 9.11 -2.17 -5.75
CA GLY A 177 9.89 -2.80 -6.81
C GLY A 177 9.11 -3.04 -8.10
N SER A 178 7.78 -3.03 -8.05
CA SER A 178 6.92 -3.20 -9.23
C SER A 178 6.70 -1.91 -10.03
N LEU A 179 7.12 -0.75 -9.50
CA LEU A 179 6.95 0.54 -10.17
C LEU A 179 7.66 0.55 -11.52
N ARG A 180 6.92 0.87 -12.57
CA ARG A 180 7.47 1.08 -13.91
C ARG A 180 6.63 2.10 -14.69
N VAL A 181 7.28 2.86 -15.54
CA VAL A 181 6.61 3.71 -16.53
C VAL A 181 6.28 2.85 -17.74
N LEU A 182 5.06 3.00 -18.24
CA LEU A 182 4.60 2.32 -19.44
C LEU A 182 5.02 3.12 -20.70
N PRO A 183 5.29 2.42 -21.82
CA PRO A 183 5.63 3.05 -23.10
C PRO A 183 4.44 3.83 -23.68
#